data_50dae2de3daffc63f970dcebecdec4f0
#
_entry.id   50dae2de3daffc63f970dcebecdec4f0
#
_cell.length_a   1.000
_cell.length_b   1.000
_cell.length_c   1.000
_cell.angle_alpha   90.00
_cell.angle_beta   90.00
_cell.angle_gamma   90.00
#
_symmetry.space_group_name_H-M   'P 1'
#
loop_
_entity.id
_entity.type
_entity.pdbx_description
1 polymer ?
#
loop_
_entity_poly.entity_id
_entity_poly.type
_entity_poly.pdbx_seq_one_letter_code
_entity_poly.pdbx_strand_id
1 'polypeptide(L)'
;CSSDLTQKPILDEEGHMILREEYYLDGLNCDPFSFASECQELNSYYHKNKNFNEIKSHHYIISFDPKDRDECGLTGERAQQLGLTFAKKNFPGHQALVCTHTDGHNESGNIHVHIVINSLRKYDIPQEPYMEFDCEAKAGYKHHLSTAYLTHLKQEVIDMCKKKDYIRLICSLLLKEKSQKKNIGHNAGDRKSSMN
;
A
#
# COMPACT_ATOMS: atom_id res chain seq x y z
N CYS A 1 1.33 12.52 -3.29
CA CYS A 1 2.62 13.24 -3.18
C CYS A 1 3.64 12.54 -4.05
N SER A 2 4.29 13.28 -4.95
CA SER A 2 5.42 12.77 -5.70
C SER A 2 6.61 12.59 -4.77
N SER A 3 7.17 11.39 -4.69
CA SER A 3 8.40 11.11 -3.96
C SER A 3 9.34 10.31 -4.85
N ASP A 4 10.63 10.62 -4.81
CA ASP A 4 11.65 9.85 -5.52
C ASP A 4 11.89 8.47 -4.89
N LEU A 5 12.80 7.68 -5.44
CA LEU A 5 13.20 6.37 -4.90
C LEU A 5 13.74 6.44 -3.47
N THR A 6 14.17 7.62 -3.01
CA THR A 6 14.65 7.87 -1.63
C THR A 6 13.52 8.23 -0.67
N GLN A 7 12.25 8.26 -1.14
CA GLN A 7 11.06 8.68 -0.40
C GLN A 7 11.05 10.18 -0.01
N LYS A 8 11.90 10.99 -0.61
CA LYS A 8 11.85 12.43 -0.45
C LYS A 8 10.82 13.03 -1.41
N PRO A 9 10.13 14.11 -1.02
CA PRO A 9 9.26 14.82 -1.94
C PRO A 9 10.08 15.38 -3.10
N ILE A 10 9.54 15.30 -4.32
CA ILE A 10 10.11 15.99 -5.47
C ILE A 10 9.66 17.44 -5.35
N LEU A 11 10.60 18.35 -5.36
CA LEU A 11 10.38 19.79 -5.25
C LEU A 11 10.63 20.45 -6.61
N ASP A 12 9.88 21.50 -6.90
CA ASP A 12 10.16 22.40 -8.02
C ASP A 12 11.38 23.31 -7.73
N GLU A 13 11.73 24.17 -8.68
CA GLU A 13 12.85 25.10 -8.56
C GLU A 13 12.65 26.10 -7.41
N GLU A 14 11.41 26.31 -6.98
CA GLU A 14 11.02 27.24 -5.90
C GLU A 14 10.91 26.53 -4.53
N GLY A 15 11.13 25.20 -4.49
CA GLY A 15 11.08 24.40 -3.26
C GLY A 15 9.68 23.94 -2.87
N HIS A 16 8.68 24.10 -3.72
CA HIS A 16 7.34 23.58 -3.50
C HIS A 16 7.25 22.12 -3.91
N MET A 17 6.41 21.37 -3.22
CA MET A 17 6.20 19.95 -3.51
C MET A 17 5.45 19.78 -4.84
N ILE A 18 6.07 19.10 -5.81
CA ILE A 18 5.40 18.78 -7.08
C ILE A 18 4.28 17.79 -6.78
N LEU A 19 3.05 18.19 -7.09
CA LEU A 19 1.88 17.32 -7.05
C LEU A 19 1.75 16.61 -8.40
N ARG A 20 1.28 15.36 -8.35
CA ARG A 20 0.97 14.63 -9.58
C ARG A 20 -0.27 15.22 -10.23
N GLU A 21 -0.23 15.39 -11.54
CA GLU A 21 -1.35 15.95 -12.29
C GLU A 21 -2.48 14.92 -12.44
N GLU A 22 -2.14 13.64 -12.55
CA GLU A 22 -3.11 12.56 -12.72
C GLU A 22 -2.93 11.45 -11.68
N TYR A 23 -3.99 11.24 -10.92
CA TYR A 23 -4.13 10.10 -10.00
C TYR A 23 -5.59 9.75 -9.80
N TYR A 24 -5.85 8.49 -9.50
CA TYR A 24 -7.16 7.96 -9.16
C TYR A 24 -7.13 7.49 -7.72
N LEU A 25 -8.18 7.77 -6.95
CA LEU A 25 -8.21 7.52 -5.51
C LEU A 25 -9.59 7.04 -5.07
N ASP A 26 -9.62 5.88 -4.39
CA ASP A 26 -10.82 5.29 -3.79
C ASP A 26 -10.55 4.74 -2.39
N GLY A 27 -11.59 4.69 -1.55
CA GLY A 27 -11.60 4.03 -0.26
C GLY A 27 -12.37 2.72 -0.26
N LEU A 28 -11.88 1.73 0.47
CA LEU A 28 -12.63 0.54 0.84
C LEU A 28 -12.90 0.59 2.35
N ASN A 29 -14.18 0.54 2.75
CA ASN A 29 -14.62 0.60 4.14
C ASN A 29 -14.19 1.88 4.91
N CYS A 30 -13.81 2.93 4.20
CA CYS A 30 -13.41 4.24 4.73
C CYS A 30 -13.57 5.32 3.64
N ASP A 31 -13.60 6.57 4.06
CA ASP A 31 -13.40 7.67 3.14
C ASP A 31 -11.90 7.81 2.81
N PRO A 32 -11.52 7.97 1.51
CA PRO A 32 -10.11 8.03 1.11
C PRO A 32 -9.36 9.23 1.70
N PHE A 33 -10.04 10.35 1.95
CA PHE A 33 -9.43 11.56 2.49
C PHE A 33 -9.26 11.52 4.01
N SER A 34 -10.08 10.72 4.71
CA SER A 34 -9.98 10.50 6.16
C SER A 34 -9.38 9.14 6.55
N PHE A 35 -8.84 8.38 5.58
CA PHE A 35 -8.28 7.05 5.81
C PHE A 35 -7.37 6.96 7.03
N ALA A 36 -6.43 7.89 7.19
CA ALA A 36 -5.46 7.86 8.28
C ALA A 36 -6.12 8.05 9.65
N SER A 37 -7.05 9.02 9.77
CA SER A 37 -7.78 9.29 11.02
C SER A 37 -8.72 8.14 11.38
N GLU A 38 -9.47 7.62 10.41
CA GLU A 38 -10.34 6.46 10.64
C GLU A 38 -9.56 5.20 11.07
N CYS A 39 -8.37 4.96 10.48
CA CYS A 39 -7.48 3.88 10.93
C CYS A 39 -7.02 4.10 12.38
N GLN A 40 -6.69 5.34 12.74
CA GLN A 40 -6.27 5.68 14.09
C GLN A 40 -7.41 5.50 15.10
N GLU A 41 -8.62 5.88 14.76
CA GLU A 41 -9.82 5.66 15.57
C GLU A 41 -10.05 4.18 15.82
N LEU A 42 -10.02 3.35 14.78
CA LEU A 42 -10.16 1.90 14.90
C LEU A 42 -9.05 1.28 15.77
N ASN A 43 -7.80 1.70 15.57
CA ASN A 43 -6.67 1.25 16.37
C ASN A 43 -6.85 1.61 17.85
N SER A 44 -7.36 2.81 18.12
CA SER A 44 -7.64 3.30 19.47
C SER A 44 -8.78 2.53 20.13
N TYR A 45 -9.85 2.24 19.40
CA TYR A 45 -10.98 1.46 19.86
C TYR A 45 -10.57 0.05 20.32
N TYR A 46 -9.74 -0.63 19.55
CA TYR A 46 -9.22 -1.96 19.91
C TYR A 46 -7.98 -1.92 20.79
N HIS A 47 -7.51 -0.76 21.23
CA HIS A 47 -6.31 -0.55 22.03
C HIS A 47 -5.04 -1.18 21.43
N LYS A 48 -4.93 -1.21 20.10
CA LYS A 48 -3.81 -1.78 19.34
C LYS A 48 -3.03 -0.71 18.58
N ASN A 49 -1.88 -1.08 18.05
CA ASN A 49 -1.00 -0.21 17.25
C ASN A 49 -0.52 1.06 18.00
N LYS A 50 -0.38 0.97 19.33
CA LYS A 50 0.04 2.07 20.20
C LYS A 50 1.54 2.34 20.10
N ASN A 51 2.34 1.28 19.93
CA ASN A 51 3.79 1.39 19.93
C ASN A 51 4.29 1.80 18.54
N PHE A 52 5.40 2.54 18.54
CA PHE A 52 6.01 3.03 17.29
C PHE A 52 6.43 1.87 16.36
N ASN A 53 6.96 0.79 16.92
CA ASN A 53 7.50 -0.36 16.17
C ASN A 53 6.43 -1.34 15.65
N GLU A 54 5.15 -1.13 15.99
CA GLU A 54 4.08 -1.99 15.50
C GLU A 54 3.75 -1.68 14.04
N ILE A 55 3.49 -2.73 13.24
CA ILE A 55 3.01 -2.58 11.87
C ILE A 55 1.59 -2.03 11.93
N LYS A 56 1.39 -0.84 11.39
CA LYS A 56 0.11 -0.12 11.38
C LYS A 56 -0.64 -0.26 10.07
N SER A 57 0.08 -0.51 8.98
CA SER A 57 -0.48 -0.69 7.65
C SER A 57 0.38 -1.62 6.82
N HIS A 58 -0.23 -2.28 5.84
CA HIS A 58 0.47 -3.03 4.79
C HIS A 58 0.26 -2.31 3.46
N HIS A 59 1.30 -2.26 2.65
CA HIS A 59 1.29 -1.59 1.37
C HIS A 59 1.59 -2.58 0.25
N TYR A 60 0.64 -2.78 -0.63
CA TYR A 60 0.72 -3.63 -1.82
C TYR A 60 0.80 -2.76 -3.06
N ILE A 61 1.54 -3.19 -4.05
CA ILE A 61 1.66 -2.49 -5.33
C ILE A 61 1.42 -3.50 -6.45
N ILE A 62 0.45 -3.21 -7.31
CA ILE A 62 0.21 -3.92 -8.56
C ILE A 62 0.79 -3.05 -9.68
N SER A 63 1.83 -3.50 -10.37
CA SER A 63 2.45 -2.78 -11.47
C SER A 63 2.13 -3.47 -12.79
N PHE A 64 1.72 -2.70 -13.77
CA PHE A 64 1.40 -3.17 -15.13
C PHE A 64 2.58 -2.95 -16.07
N ASP A 65 2.72 -3.80 -17.08
CA ASP A 65 3.72 -3.60 -18.13
C ASP A 65 3.33 -2.37 -18.99
N PRO A 66 4.30 -1.55 -19.45
CA PRO A 66 4.00 -0.47 -20.41
C PRO A 66 3.24 -0.93 -21.63
N LYS A 67 3.46 -2.17 -22.08
CA LYS A 67 2.75 -2.76 -23.20
C LYS A 67 1.26 -2.96 -22.96
N ASP A 68 0.84 -3.16 -21.70
CA ASP A 68 -0.59 -3.24 -21.38
C ASP A 68 -1.28 -1.90 -21.69
N ARG A 69 -0.60 -0.78 -21.50
CA ARG A 69 -1.07 0.54 -21.93
C ARG A 69 -1.03 0.68 -23.45
N ASP A 70 0.11 0.37 -24.07
CA ASP A 70 0.41 0.71 -25.46
C ASP A 70 -0.26 -0.27 -26.44
N GLU A 71 -0.35 -1.55 -26.12
CA GLU A 71 -0.89 -2.60 -26.99
C GLU A 71 -2.31 -3.04 -26.59
N CYS A 72 -2.66 -2.99 -25.28
CA CYS A 72 -3.94 -3.47 -24.75
C CYS A 72 -4.89 -2.35 -24.30
N GLY A 73 -4.47 -1.08 -24.40
CA GLY A 73 -5.31 0.07 -24.08
C GLY A 73 -5.64 0.21 -22.59
N LEU A 74 -4.75 -0.24 -21.70
CA LEU A 74 -4.93 -0.05 -20.27
C LEU A 74 -4.84 1.44 -19.92
N THR A 75 -5.90 1.98 -19.32
CA THR A 75 -5.96 3.35 -18.82
C THR A 75 -5.79 3.38 -17.30
N GLY A 76 -5.46 4.56 -16.75
CA GLY A 76 -5.38 4.76 -15.28
C GLY A 76 -6.70 4.45 -14.59
N GLU A 77 -7.84 4.87 -15.15
CA GLU A 77 -9.16 4.55 -14.64
C GLU A 77 -9.43 3.04 -14.60
N ARG A 78 -9.05 2.34 -15.68
CA ARG A 78 -9.21 0.88 -15.74
C ARG A 78 -8.34 0.17 -14.71
N ALA A 79 -7.10 0.60 -14.55
CA ALA A 79 -6.19 0.08 -13.53
C ALA A 79 -6.74 0.31 -12.11
N GLN A 80 -7.31 1.50 -11.86
CA GLN A 80 -7.98 1.82 -10.59
C GLN A 80 -9.14 0.85 -10.30
N GLN A 81 -10.01 0.60 -11.27
CA GLN A 81 -11.11 -0.35 -11.14
C GLN A 81 -10.62 -1.78 -10.85
N LEU A 82 -9.52 -2.20 -11.48
CA LEU A 82 -8.89 -3.50 -11.23
C LEU A 82 -8.34 -3.58 -9.80
N GLY A 83 -7.62 -2.54 -9.36
CA GLY A 83 -7.08 -2.45 -8.01
C GLY A 83 -8.17 -2.44 -6.94
N LEU A 84 -9.24 -1.68 -7.15
CA LEU A 84 -10.38 -1.64 -6.23
C LEU A 84 -11.11 -2.99 -6.17
N THR A 85 -11.29 -3.66 -7.31
CA THR A 85 -11.88 -5.01 -7.37
C THR A 85 -11.01 -6.03 -6.63
N PHE A 86 -9.68 -5.95 -6.83
CA PHE A 86 -8.73 -6.78 -6.11
C PHE A 86 -8.79 -6.53 -4.59
N ALA A 87 -8.81 -5.27 -4.17
CA ALA A 87 -8.89 -4.90 -2.76
C ALA A 87 -10.18 -5.39 -2.11
N LYS A 88 -11.33 -5.21 -2.77
CA LYS A 88 -12.64 -5.71 -2.31
C LYS A 88 -12.66 -7.22 -2.13
N LYS A 89 -12.02 -7.96 -3.04
CA LYS A 89 -11.98 -9.42 -2.99
C LYS A 89 -11.05 -9.94 -1.90
N ASN A 90 -9.85 -9.35 -1.79
CA ASN A 90 -8.78 -9.91 -0.97
C ASN A 90 -8.66 -9.28 0.42
N PHE A 91 -9.20 -8.06 0.62
CA PHE A 91 -9.16 -7.36 1.91
C PHE A 91 -10.53 -6.86 2.37
N PRO A 92 -11.63 -7.64 2.22
CA PRO A 92 -13.01 -7.13 2.38
C PRO A 92 -13.29 -6.55 3.78
N GLY A 93 -12.65 -7.08 4.80
CA GLY A 93 -12.85 -6.63 6.19
C GLY A 93 -11.92 -5.50 6.64
N HIS A 94 -10.97 -5.07 5.80
CA HIS A 94 -10.03 -3.99 6.14
C HIS A 94 -10.50 -2.64 5.61
N GLN A 95 -10.06 -1.56 6.26
CA GLN A 95 -10.02 -0.24 5.62
C GLN A 95 -8.87 -0.24 4.64
N ALA A 96 -9.11 0.22 3.42
CA ALA A 96 -8.05 0.33 2.42
C ALA A 96 -8.14 1.63 1.63
N LEU A 97 -6.99 2.16 1.28
CA LEU A 97 -6.81 3.23 0.31
C LEU A 97 -6.27 2.61 -0.97
N VAL A 98 -6.95 2.85 -2.09
CA VAL A 98 -6.53 2.39 -3.41
C VAL A 98 -6.22 3.60 -4.26
N CYS A 99 -4.99 3.71 -4.75
CA CYS A 99 -4.53 4.85 -5.53
C CYS A 99 -3.74 4.39 -6.75
N THR A 100 -4.15 4.83 -7.93
CA THR A 100 -3.45 4.55 -9.18
C THR A 100 -2.67 5.76 -9.65
N HIS A 101 -1.44 5.51 -10.08
CA HIS A 101 -0.57 6.48 -10.76
C HIS A 101 -0.30 6.02 -12.19
N THR A 102 -0.29 6.97 -13.12
CA THR A 102 -0.04 6.70 -14.56
C THR A 102 1.37 7.03 -14.97
N ASP A 103 2.12 7.74 -14.12
CA ASP A 103 3.50 8.16 -14.28
C ASP A 103 4.45 7.26 -13.46
N GLY A 104 4.99 6.24 -14.05
CA GLY A 104 6.05 5.44 -13.40
C GLY A 104 7.31 6.28 -13.16
N HIS A 105 7.91 6.16 -11.96
CA HIS A 105 9.12 6.92 -11.57
C HIS A 105 10.36 6.68 -12.45
N ASN A 106 10.34 5.71 -13.35
CA ASN A 106 11.49 5.24 -14.10
C ASN A 106 11.41 5.58 -15.60
N GLU A 107 10.90 6.75 -15.99
CA GLU A 107 10.75 7.10 -17.41
C GLU A 107 9.97 6.05 -18.27
N SER A 108 9.67 4.89 -17.67
CA SER A 108 8.96 3.78 -18.31
C SER A 108 7.45 4.02 -18.42
N GLY A 109 6.90 5.00 -17.69
CA GLY A 109 5.49 5.35 -17.74
C GLY A 109 4.55 4.20 -17.32
N ASN A 110 5.01 3.32 -16.43
CA ASN A 110 4.21 2.18 -15.96
C ASN A 110 3.02 2.66 -15.13
N ILE A 111 1.84 2.18 -15.48
CA ILE A 111 0.68 2.33 -14.61
C ILE A 111 0.84 1.41 -13.41
N HIS A 112 0.63 1.93 -12.21
CA HIS A 112 0.70 1.13 -10.99
C HIS A 112 -0.35 1.54 -9.97
N VAL A 113 -0.88 0.53 -9.28
CA VAL A 113 -1.91 0.68 -8.26
C VAL A 113 -1.30 0.41 -6.89
N HIS A 114 -1.41 1.38 -6.01
CA HIS A 114 -1.08 1.25 -4.59
C HIS A 114 -2.32 0.85 -3.82
N ILE A 115 -2.23 -0.18 -2.99
CA ILE A 115 -3.27 -0.61 -2.07
C ILE A 115 -2.68 -0.58 -0.66
N VAL A 116 -3.13 0.35 0.16
CA VAL A 116 -2.69 0.48 1.56
C VAL A 116 -3.84 0.05 2.46
N ILE A 117 -3.65 -0.99 3.23
CA ILE A 117 -4.66 -1.48 4.17
C ILE A 117 -4.28 -1.13 5.62
N ASN A 118 -5.28 -0.83 6.46
CA ASN A 118 -5.08 -0.83 7.91
C ASN A 118 -4.67 -2.24 8.36
N SER A 119 -3.67 -2.35 9.24
CA SER A 119 -3.27 -3.66 9.78
C SER A 119 -4.37 -4.32 10.61
N LEU A 120 -5.31 -3.57 11.17
CA LEU A 120 -6.46 -4.12 11.88
C LEU A 120 -7.64 -4.31 10.94
N ARG A 121 -8.34 -5.43 11.11
CA ARG A 121 -9.62 -5.70 10.45
C ARG A 121 -10.73 -4.88 11.09
N LYS A 122 -11.54 -4.20 10.27
CA LYS A 122 -12.68 -3.39 10.71
C LYS A 122 -13.94 -4.23 10.91
N TYR A 123 -14.18 -5.20 10.03
CA TYR A 123 -15.38 -6.05 10.03
C TYR A 123 -15.03 -7.53 10.06
N ASP A 124 -15.87 -8.33 10.70
CA ASP A 124 -15.82 -9.79 10.58
C ASP A 124 -16.06 -10.21 9.13
N ILE A 125 -15.35 -11.24 8.70
CA ILE A 125 -15.55 -11.88 7.40
C ILE A 125 -15.65 -13.41 7.58
N PRO A 126 -16.15 -14.16 6.60
CA PRO A 126 -15.98 -15.60 6.57
C PRO A 126 -14.51 -15.98 6.60
N GLN A 127 -14.20 -17.10 7.25
CA GLN A 127 -12.84 -17.63 7.24
C GLN A 127 -12.50 -18.18 5.85
N GLU A 128 -11.35 -17.80 5.36
CA GLU A 128 -10.85 -18.19 4.04
C GLU A 128 -9.77 -19.29 4.16
N PRO A 129 -9.63 -20.18 3.15
CA PRO A 129 -8.72 -21.32 3.22
C PRO A 129 -7.23 -20.98 3.43
N TYR A 130 -6.82 -19.75 3.11
CA TYR A 130 -5.45 -19.28 3.31
C TYR A 130 -5.20 -18.71 4.71
N MET A 131 -6.23 -18.58 5.56
CA MET A 131 -6.11 -18.15 6.94
C MET A 131 -5.66 -19.30 7.83
N GLU A 132 -4.64 -19.07 8.64
CA GLU A 132 -4.08 -20.08 9.53
C GLU A 132 -4.83 -20.16 10.86
N PHE A 133 -5.43 -19.02 11.30
CA PHE A 133 -6.11 -18.92 12.59
C PHE A 133 -7.52 -18.35 12.43
N ASP A 134 -8.47 -18.87 13.21
CA ASP A 134 -9.87 -18.41 13.20
C ASP A 134 -10.01 -16.92 13.52
N CYS A 135 -9.10 -16.38 14.34
CA CYS A 135 -9.12 -14.96 14.72
C CYS A 135 -8.75 -14.03 13.55
N GLU A 136 -8.12 -14.52 12.50
CA GLU A 136 -7.76 -13.70 11.34
C GLU A 136 -8.98 -13.17 10.60
N ALA A 137 -10.13 -13.86 10.70
CA ALA A 137 -11.41 -13.45 10.13
C ALA A 137 -12.17 -12.41 10.97
N LYS A 138 -11.70 -12.10 12.19
CA LYS A 138 -12.42 -11.27 13.16
C LYS A 138 -11.97 -9.82 13.18
N ALA A 139 -12.91 -8.91 13.42
CA ALA A 139 -12.63 -7.50 13.63
C ALA A 139 -11.68 -7.27 14.82
N GLY A 140 -10.83 -6.26 14.73
CA GLY A 140 -9.83 -5.94 15.75
C GLY A 140 -8.58 -6.84 15.75
N TYR A 141 -8.50 -7.85 14.87
CA TYR A 141 -7.29 -8.64 14.70
C TYR A 141 -6.41 -8.10 13.59
N LYS A 142 -5.10 -8.27 13.76
CA LYS A 142 -4.11 -7.81 12.79
C LYS A 142 -4.10 -8.70 11.55
N HIS A 143 -3.89 -8.08 10.42
CA HIS A 143 -3.60 -8.77 9.18
C HIS A 143 -2.36 -9.66 9.34
N HIS A 144 -2.52 -10.94 9.08
CA HIS A 144 -1.46 -11.92 9.09
C HIS A 144 -1.16 -12.35 7.65
N LEU A 145 0.05 -12.03 7.21
CA LEU A 145 0.51 -12.37 5.87
C LEU A 145 1.33 -13.67 5.93
N SER A 146 0.64 -14.80 5.90
CA SER A 146 1.27 -16.09 5.76
C SER A 146 1.81 -16.32 4.33
N THR A 147 2.68 -17.33 4.16
CA THR A 147 3.15 -17.73 2.82
C THR A 147 2.00 -18.19 1.93
N ALA A 148 1.01 -18.88 2.49
CA ALA A 148 -0.19 -19.31 1.79
C ALA A 148 -0.99 -18.11 1.29
N TYR A 149 -1.20 -17.11 2.14
CA TYR A 149 -1.92 -15.91 1.77
C TYR A 149 -1.17 -15.10 0.69
N LEU A 150 0.15 -14.95 0.82
CA LEU A 150 0.95 -14.27 -0.21
C LEU A 150 0.86 -14.99 -1.56
N THR A 151 0.89 -16.32 -1.56
CA THR A 151 0.74 -17.14 -2.78
C THR A 151 -0.64 -16.94 -3.39
N HIS A 152 -1.69 -16.94 -2.57
CA HIS A 152 -3.05 -16.64 -3.01
C HIS A 152 -3.14 -15.27 -3.67
N LEU A 153 -2.63 -14.21 -3.02
CA LEU A 153 -2.66 -12.85 -3.58
C LEU A 153 -1.94 -12.76 -4.94
N LYS A 154 -0.79 -13.42 -5.08
CA LYS A 154 -0.07 -13.46 -6.36
C LYS A 154 -0.88 -14.16 -7.45
N GLN A 155 -1.51 -15.29 -7.13
CA GLN A 155 -2.36 -16.02 -8.07
C GLN A 155 -3.57 -15.19 -8.49
N GLU A 156 -4.22 -14.51 -7.55
CA GLU A 156 -5.36 -13.61 -7.83
C GLU A 156 -5.01 -12.48 -8.80
N VAL A 157 -3.83 -11.90 -8.66
CA VAL A 157 -3.35 -10.90 -9.61
C VAL A 157 -3.18 -11.51 -11.00
N ILE A 158 -2.53 -12.69 -11.12
CA ILE A 158 -2.35 -13.39 -12.40
C ILE A 158 -3.69 -13.70 -13.04
N ASP A 159 -4.65 -14.19 -12.28
CA ASP A 159 -5.97 -14.57 -12.80
C ASP A 159 -6.82 -13.35 -13.20
N MET A 160 -6.71 -12.25 -12.45
CA MET A 160 -7.36 -11.00 -12.80
C MET A 160 -6.89 -10.50 -14.17
N CYS A 161 -5.62 -10.62 -14.46
CA CYS A 161 -5.03 -10.15 -15.68
C CYS A 161 -5.32 -11.06 -16.87
N LYS A 162 -5.27 -12.37 -16.69
CA LYS A 162 -5.66 -13.34 -17.72
C LYS A 162 -7.11 -13.16 -18.19
N LYS A 163 -8.03 -12.84 -17.28
CA LYS A 163 -9.46 -12.61 -17.61
C LYS A 163 -9.72 -11.39 -18.49
N LYS A 164 -8.71 -10.53 -18.68
CA LYS A 164 -8.83 -9.26 -19.38
C LYS A 164 -7.98 -9.18 -20.65
N ASP A 165 -7.44 -10.33 -21.12
CA ASP A 165 -6.53 -10.42 -22.27
C ASP A 165 -5.27 -9.54 -22.17
N TYR A 166 -4.89 -9.16 -20.96
CA TYR A 166 -3.59 -8.55 -20.70
C TYR A 166 -2.52 -9.64 -20.76
N ILE A 167 -1.81 -9.69 -21.88
CA ILE A 167 -1.03 -10.87 -22.34
C ILE A 167 0.34 -10.95 -21.64
N ARG A 168 0.84 -9.87 -21.05
CA ARG A 168 2.21 -9.83 -20.49
C ARG A 168 2.25 -9.13 -19.14
N LEU A 169 1.96 -9.90 -18.13
CA LEU A 169 2.13 -9.44 -16.77
C LEU A 169 3.50 -9.76 -16.23
N ILE A 170 4.29 -8.70 -16.02
CA ILE A 170 5.19 -8.68 -14.88
C ILE A 170 4.40 -8.03 -13.74
N CYS A 171 3.38 -8.70 -13.26
CA CYS A 171 2.71 -8.27 -12.07
C CYS A 171 3.59 -8.62 -10.88
N SER A 172 4.43 -7.69 -10.45
CA SER A 172 5.16 -7.84 -9.20
C SER A 172 4.30 -7.28 -8.07
N LEU A 173 3.72 -8.19 -7.29
CA LEU A 173 3.17 -7.81 -6.00
C LEU A 173 4.36 -7.47 -5.09
N LEU A 174 4.74 -6.21 -5.03
CA LEU A 174 5.78 -5.72 -4.13
C LEU A 174 5.15 -5.40 -2.78
N LEU A 175 5.60 -6.11 -1.76
CA LEU A 175 5.26 -5.86 -0.38
C LEU A 175 6.31 -4.92 0.22
N LYS A 176 5.88 -3.71 0.61
CA LYS A 176 6.71 -2.83 1.42
C LYS A 176 6.20 -2.85 2.85
N GLU A 177 6.85 -3.61 3.71
CA GLU A 177 6.68 -3.47 5.14
C GLU A 177 7.41 -2.20 5.59
N LYS A 178 6.66 -1.19 6.03
CA LYS A 178 7.27 -0.02 6.67
C LYS A 178 7.41 -0.26 8.16
N SER A 179 8.57 -0.80 8.58
CA SER A 179 9.14 -0.44 9.87
C SER A 179 9.89 0.88 9.68
N GLN A 180 9.40 1.97 10.28
CA GLN A 180 10.16 3.21 10.32
C GLN A 180 11.36 3.02 11.24
N LYS A 181 12.53 2.68 10.68
CA LYS A 181 13.79 2.79 11.40
C LYS A 181 14.12 4.28 11.51
N LYS A 182 13.96 4.83 12.70
CA LYS A 182 14.51 6.15 13.04
C LYS A 182 16.04 6.02 13.04
N ASN A 183 16.74 6.69 12.13
CA ASN A 183 18.15 6.97 12.29
C ASN A 183 18.28 7.93 13.47
N ILE A 184 18.56 7.39 14.65
CA ILE A 184 19.04 8.16 15.79
C ILE A 184 20.50 8.47 15.49
N GLY A 185 20.76 9.63 14.90
CA GLY A 185 22.09 10.18 14.80
C GLY A 185 22.61 10.44 16.21
N HIS A 186 23.57 9.62 16.63
CA HIS A 186 24.39 9.91 17.81
C HIS A 186 25.32 11.07 17.45
N ASN A 187 24.89 12.30 17.77
CA ASN A 187 25.81 13.40 17.96
C ASN A 187 26.47 13.23 19.34
N ALA A 188 27.58 12.47 19.36
CA ALA A 188 28.54 12.53 20.44
C ALA A 188 29.27 13.86 20.35
N GLY A 189 28.76 14.88 21.02
CA GLY A 189 29.46 16.13 21.23
C GLY A 189 30.62 15.93 22.21
N ASP A 190 31.85 15.89 21.71
CA ASP A 190 33.08 15.99 22.50
C ASP A 190 33.10 17.33 23.25
N ARG A 191 32.77 17.29 24.53
CA ARG A 191 33.18 18.37 25.43
C ARG A 191 34.58 18.04 25.99
N LYS A 192 35.60 18.55 25.35
CA LYS A 192 36.90 18.69 25.99
C LYS A 192 36.80 19.80 27.02
N SER A 193 36.81 19.42 28.28
CA SER A 193 37.09 20.29 29.43
C SER A 193 38.59 20.54 29.45
N SER A 194 39.01 21.77 29.21
CA SER A 194 40.34 22.25 29.57
C SER A 194 40.21 22.92 30.94
N MET A 195 40.72 22.25 31.94
CA MET A 195 41.14 22.90 33.20
C MET A 195 42.57 23.43 33.01
N ASN A 196 42.74 24.72 33.24
CA ASN A 196 43.84 25.34 33.92
C ASN A 196 43.31 26.50 34.73
#